data_68a3d8471935b8fb962e1636919606fc
#
_entry.id   68a3d8471935b8fb962e1636919606fc
#
_cell.length_a   1.000
_cell.length_b   1.000
_cell.length_c   1.000
_cell.angle_alpha   90.00
_cell.angle_beta   90.00
_cell.angle_gamma   90.00
#
_symmetry.space_group_name_H-M   'P 1'
#
loop_
_entity.id
_entity.type
_entity.pdbx_description
1 polymer ?
#
loop_
_entity_poly.entity_id
_entity_poly.type
_entity_poly.pdbx_seq_one_letter_code
_entity_poly.pdbx_strand_id
1 'polypeptide(L)'
;NQFKERNVCKTLVSRTSGLKIASEGLKGRIFEANLGDLNSNEDQGYRKMRLRVEDVQGDKCITLFYGMDITRDKLGSLIKKWKTLIECHVDVSTTDGYKLRLFCIAFTRKQDNQNKKTCYAQASQVHRIRAKMVEIITEEVSKCDLATLVPKLCMESIGSRIQKECIKIYPLENTLIRKVKMLKSPKIDSTKLMEQHADVVKKEEGVKVEETVTPLAGSGGRL
;
A
#
# COMPACT_ATOMS: atom_id res chain seq x y z
N ASN A 1 22.37 -6.15 2.36
CA ASN A 1 21.10 -5.54 1.93
C ASN A 1 21.30 -4.03 1.77
N GLN A 2 21.76 -3.59 0.59
CA GLN A 2 22.08 -2.19 0.28
C GLN A 2 20.89 -1.24 0.44
N PHE A 3 19.65 -1.76 0.48
CA PHE A 3 18.43 -0.95 0.51
C PHE A 3 17.82 -0.79 1.91
N LYS A 4 18.20 -1.58 2.92
CA LYS A 4 17.67 -1.42 4.29
C LYS A 4 18.11 -0.14 4.99
N GLU A 5 19.27 0.40 4.63
CA GLU A 5 19.82 1.63 5.21
C GLU A 5 19.61 2.87 4.33
N ARG A 6 18.91 2.74 3.21
CA ARG A 6 18.71 3.85 2.29
C ARG A 6 17.64 4.79 2.81
N ASN A 7 18.00 6.06 2.96
CA ASN A 7 17.03 7.13 3.20
C ASN A 7 16.14 7.29 1.96
N VAL A 8 14.93 6.76 2.01
CA VAL A 8 14.01 6.73 0.86
C VAL A 8 13.51 8.13 0.52
N CYS A 9 13.31 8.98 1.54
CA CYS A 9 12.83 10.34 1.35
C CYS A 9 13.67 11.33 2.13
N LYS A 10 14.05 12.43 1.48
CA LYS A 10 14.74 13.57 2.09
C LYS A 10 14.04 14.88 1.75
N THR A 11 14.04 15.83 2.66
CA THR A 11 13.47 17.16 2.43
C THR A 11 14.42 18.25 2.92
N LEU A 12 14.33 19.40 2.27
CA LEU A 12 15.07 20.59 2.70
C LEU A 12 14.39 21.18 3.93
N VAL A 13 15.21 21.57 4.90
CA VAL A 13 14.78 22.20 6.15
C VAL A 13 15.32 23.63 6.18
N SER A 14 14.43 24.60 6.39
CA SER A 14 14.84 25.98 6.65
C SER A 14 15.26 26.11 8.11
N ARG A 15 16.28 26.95 8.38
CA ARG A 15 16.72 27.21 9.74
C ARG A 15 15.61 27.88 10.56
N THR A 16 15.56 27.57 11.86
CA THR A 16 14.69 28.27 12.81
C THR A 16 15.05 29.74 12.86
N SER A 17 14.10 30.61 12.63
CA SER A 17 14.26 32.05 12.59
C SER A 17 13.07 32.73 13.28
N GLY A 18 13.31 33.39 14.41
CA GLY A 18 12.28 34.05 15.18
C GLY A 18 11.14 33.10 15.59
N LEU A 19 9.90 33.41 15.21
CA LEU A 19 8.71 32.60 15.51
C LEU A 19 8.54 31.36 14.60
N LYS A 20 9.35 31.24 13.53
CA LYS A 20 9.27 30.12 12.59
C LYS A 20 10.16 28.97 13.06
N ILE A 21 9.58 27.99 13.70
CA ILE A 21 10.27 26.79 14.18
C ILE A 21 10.39 25.79 13.02
N ALA A 22 11.61 25.31 12.76
CA ALA A 22 11.89 24.39 11.64
C ALA A 22 11.08 23.07 11.74
N SER A 23 10.95 22.52 12.95
CA SER A 23 10.17 21.28 13.17
C SER A 23 8.69 21.47 12.88
N GLU A 24 8.10 22.60 13.23
CA GLU A 24 6.69 22.89 12.90
C GLU A 24 6.48 23.04 11.39
N GLY A 25 7.45 23.61 10.69
CA GLY A 25 7.43 23.73 9.23
C GLY A 25 7.56 22.39 8.49
N LEU A 26 8.02 21.33 9.16
CA LEU A 26 8.09 19.97 8.62
C LEU A 26 6.81 19.18 8.83
N LYS A 27 6.04 19.46 9.89
CA LYS A 27 4.76 18.77 10.16
C LYS A 27 3.77 19.01 9.01
N GLY A 28 3.07 17.96 8.63
CA GLY A 28 2.07 18.01 7.55
C GLY A 28 2.63 17.89 6.12
N ARG A 29 3.95 17.83 5.93
CA ARG A 29 4.53 17.55 4.60
C ARG A 29 4.19 16.14 4.15
N ILE A 30 3.95 15.97 2.84
CA ILE A 30 3.61 14.69 2.25
C ILE A 30 4.78 14.26 1.36
N PHE A 31 5.28 13.05 1.62
CA PHE A 31 6.31 12.42 0.81
C PHE A 31 5.70 11.35 -0.07
N GLU A 32 6.17 11.24 -1.30
CA GLU A 32 5.88 10.11 -2.18
C GLU A 32 7.07 9.16 -2.18
N ALA A 33 6.85 7.95 -1.72
CA ALA A 33 7.82 6.87 -1.71
C ALA A 33 7.37 5.75 -2.64
N ASN A 34 8.32 5.12 -3.32
CA ASN A 34 8.05 3.94 -4.12
C ASN A 34 7.97 2.71 -3.21
N LEU A 35 6.92 1.90 -3.36
CA LEU A 35 6.74 0.69 -2.56
C LEU A 35 7.86 -0.35 -2.82
N GLY A 36 8.37 -0.41 -4.04
CA GLY A 36 9.51 -1.25 -4.37
C GLY A 36 10.76 -0.91 -3.54
N ASP A 37 11.03 0.38 -3.35
CA ASP A 37 12.15 0.85 -2.52
C ASP A 37 11.93 0.57 -1.03
N LEU A 38 10.67 0.67 -0.54
CA LEU A 38 10.33 0.39 0.85
C LEU A 38 10.46 -1.09 1.20
N ASN A 39 10.00 -1.97 0.31
CA ASN A 39 9.98 -3.42 0.54
C ASN A 39 11.19 -4.14 -0.05
N SER A 40 12.10 -3.43 -0.73
CA SER A 40 13.21 -4.01 -1.50
C SER A 40 12.74 -5.07 -2.52
N ASN A 41 11.57 -4.85 -3.12
CA ASN A 41 10.95 -5.72 -4.11
C ASN A 41 10.59 -4.91 -5.36
N GLU A 42 11.30 -5.15 -6.46
CA GLU A 42 11.13 -4.43 -7.71
C GLU A 42 9.76 -4.63 -8.36
N ASP A 43 9.14 -5.80 -8.15
CA ASP A 43 7.82 -6.12 -8.71
C ASP A 43 6.73 -5.18 -8.21
N GLN A 44 6.91 -4.55 -7.04
CA GLN A 44 5.99 -3.61 -6.43
C GLN A 44 6.30 -2.14 -6.79
N GLY A 45 7.29 -1.90 -7.64
CA GLY A 45 7.76 -0.57 -8.01
C GLY A 45 6.72 0.32 -8.71
N TYR A 46 5.62 -0.24 -9.17
CA TYR A 46 4.53 0.52 -9.79
C TYR A 46 3.58 1.20 -8.79
N ARG A 47 3.75 1.01 -7.46
CA ARG A 47 2.95 1.65 -6.43
C ARG A 47 3.69 2.78 -5.76
N LYS A 48 3.04 3.91 -5.65
CA LYS A 48 3.49 5.09 -4.90
C LYS A 48 2.72 5.16 -3.59
N MET A 49 3.45 5.19 -2.49
CA MET A 49 2.88 5.43 -1.16
C MET A 49 3.05 6.89 -0.80
N ARG A 50 1.99 7.50 -0.30
CA ARG A 50 2.02 8.86 0.24
C ARG A 50 2.06 8.80 1.74
N LEU A 51 3.07 9.42 2.33
CA LEU A 51 3.34 9.44 3.76
C LEU A 51 3.29 10.89 4.22
N ARG A 52 2.49 11.18 5.25
CA ARG A 52 2.40 12.51 5.84
C ARG A 52 3.21 12.55 7.13
N VAL A 53 4.00 13.60 7.32
CA VAL A 53 4.75 13.84 8.55
C VAL A 53 3.78 14.28 9.66
N GLU A 54 3.75 13.54 10.74
CA GLU A 54 2.95 13.88 11.92
C GLU A 54 3.82 14.47 13.03
N ASP A 55 5.04 13.95 13.23
CA ASP A 55 5.95 14.45 14.24
C ASP A 55 7.41 14.42 13.76
N VAL A 56 8.28 15.15 14.44
CA VAL A 56 9.70 15.26 14.11
C VAL A 56 10.52 14.96 15.35
N GLN A 57 11.40 13.97 15.25
CA GLN A 57 12.33 13.56 16.31
C GLN A 57 13.77 13.72 15.82
N GLY A 58 14.46 14.78 16.30
CA GLY A 58 15.81 15.10 15.84
C GLY A 58 15.86 15.24 14.33
N ASP A 59 16.63 14.41 13.64
CA ASP A 59 16.79 14.42 12.19
C ASP A 59 15.77 13.52 11.45
N LYS A 60 14.90 12.81 12.18
CA LYS A 60 13.93 11.86 11.62
C LYS A 60 12.53 12.41 11.70
N CYS A 61 11.79 12.28 10.60
CA CYS A 61 10.37 12.61 10.54
C CYS A 61 9.54 11.33 10.70
N ILE A 62 8.67 11.30 11.70
CA ILE A 62 7.71 10.20 11.89
C ILE A 62 6.54 10.44 10.93
N THR A 63 6.25 9.44 10.09
CA THR A 63 5.25 9.55 9.05
C THR A 63 4.14 8.52 9.23
N LEU A 64 2.92 8.90 8.82
CA LEU A 64 1.78 8.01 8.72
C LEU A 64 1.31 7.87 7.28
N PHE A 65 0.65 6.75 7.01
CA PHE A 65 0.01 6.51 5.72
C PHE A 65 -1.03 7.60 5.42
N TYR A 66 -0.88 8.26 4.27
CA TYR A 66 -1.80 9.30 3.81
C TYR A 66 -2.53 8.92 2.53
N GLY A 67 -1.99 8.00 1.75
CA GLY A 67 -2.61 7.56 0.52
C GLY A 67 -1.71 6.66 -0.30
N MET A 68 -2.28 6.15 -1.38
CA MET A 68 -1.59 5.30 -2.34
C MET A 68 -2.02 5.69 -3.75
N ASP A 69 -1.13 5.55 -4.70
CA ASP A 69 -1.42 5.74 -6.13
C ASP A 69 -0.62 4.73 -6.95
N ILE A 70 -1.07 4.47 -8.17
CA ILE A 70 -0.33 3.66 -9.14
C ILE A 70 0.44 4.60 -10.06
N THR A 71 1.63 4.20 -10.51
CA THR A 71 2.42 4.97 -11.47
C THR A 71 1.67 5.11 -12.79
N ARG A 72 1.90 6.24 -13.48
CA ARG A 72 1.25 6.54 -14.75
C ARG A 72 1.58 5.50 -15.81
N ASP A 73 2.81 5.02 -15.83
CA ASP A 73 3.28 4.02 -16.78
C ASP A 73 2.53 2.69 -16.64
N LYS A 74 2.34 2.23 -15.38
CA LYS A 74 1.55 1.03 -15.11
C LYS A 74 0.11 1.20 -15.55
N LEU A 75 -0.51 2.33 -15.21
CA LEU A 75 -1.88 2.63 -15.62
C LEU A 75 -2.02 2.66 -17.15
N GLY A 76 -1.08 3.31 -17.85
CA GLY A 76 -1.03 3.33 -19.31
C GLY A 76 -0.87 1.94 -19.92
N SER A 77 -0.06 1.07 -19.33
CA SER A 77 0.12 -0.30 -19.79
C SER A 77 -1.10 -1.20 -19.64
N LEU A 78 -1.96 -0.90 -18.65
CA LEU A 78 -3.19 -1.66 -18.39
C LEU A 78 -4.31 -1.34 -19.40
N ILE A 79 -4.35 -0.11 -19.91
CA ILE A 79 -5.38 0.33 -20.85
C ILE A 79 -5.07 -0.27 -22.22
N LYS A 80 -5.93 -1.19 -22.66
CA LYS A 80 -5.81 -1.86 -23.95
C LYS A 80 -7.09 -1.70 -24.78
N LYS A 81 -6.94 -1.63 -26.11
CA LYS A 81 -8.07 -1.64 -27.04
C LYS A 81 -8.86 -2.95 -26.90
N TRP A 82 -10.12 -2.93 -27.32
CA TRP A 82 -11.04 -4.06 -27.42
C TRP A 82 -11.52 -4.63 -26.10
N LYS A 83 -11.30 -3.93 -24.98
CA LYS A 83 -11.76 -4.28 -23.63
C LYS A 83 -12.58 -3.16 -23.05
N THR A 84 -13.51 -3.50 -22.15
CA THR A 84 -14.25 -2.50 -21.38
C THR A 84 -13.47 -2.18 -20.11
N LEU A 85 -13.25 -0.90 -19.87
CA LEU A 85 -12.72 -0.37 -18.61
C LEU A 85 -13.90 -0.17 -17.65
N ILE A 86 -13.80 -0.72 -16.45
CA ILE A 86 -14.78 -0.56 -15.39
C ILE A 86 -14.08 0.12 -14.21
N GLU A 87 -14.60 1.27 -13.82
CA GLU A 87 -14.10 2.01 -12.67
C GLU A 87 -15.20 2.19 -11.64
N CYS A 88 -14.84 2.13 -10.37
CA CYS A 88 -15.70 2.52 -9.26
C CYS A 88 -14.91 3.25 -8.19
N HIS A 89 -15.61 4.05 -7.39
CA HIS A 89 -15.06 4.66 -6.18
C HIS A 89 -16.02 4.46 -5.02
N VAL A 90 -15.46 4.37 -3.83
CA VAL A 90 -16.22 4.12 -2.60
C VAL A 90 -15.62 4.92 -1.47
N ASP A 91 -16.47 5.56 -0.67
CA ASP A 91 -16.08 6.21 0.56
C ASP A 91 -16.39 5.28 1.73
N VAL A 92 -15.38 4.87 2.47
CA VAL A 92 -15.50 3.90 3.56
C VAL A 92 -14.79 4.42 4.81
N SER A 93 -15.32 4.07 5.97
CA SER A 93 -14.66 4.32 7.26
C SER A 93 -14.04 3.02 7.75
N THR A 94 -12.81 3.11 8.26
CA THR A 94 -12.13 2.01 8.96
C THR A 94 -12.61 1.94 10.40
N THR A 95 -12.30 0.86 11.11
CA THR A 95 -12.59 0.71 12.53
C THR A 95 -11.93 1.79 13.38
N ASP A 96 -10.75 2.26 12.98
CA ASP A 96 -10.00 3.35 13.64
C ASP A 96 -10.57 4.76 13.40
N GLY A 97 -11.67 4.89 12.64
CA GLY A 97 -12.30 6.17 12.33
C GLY A 97 -11.66 6.97 11.18
N TYR A 98 -10.73 6.40 10.42
CA TYR A 98 -10.24 7.00 9.18
C TYR A 98 -11.31 6.91 8.10
N LYS A 99 -11.56 8.00 7.40
CA LYS A 99 -12.40 8.00 6.19
C LYS A 99 -11.53 8.01 4.95
N LEU A 100 -11.68 6.99 4.14
CA LEU A 100 -10.90 6.77 2.93
C LEU A 100 -11.81 6.76 1.70
N ARG A 101 -11.31 7.28 0.60
CA ARG A 101 -11.89 7.08 -0.73
C ARG A 101 -10.98 6.16 -1.53
N LEU A 102 -11.50 4.99 -1.87
CA LEU A 102 -10.83 4.00 -2.68
C LEU A 102 -11.34 4.06 -4.12
N PHE A 103 -10.42 4.02 -5.06
CA PHE A 103 -10.71 3.95 -6.49
C PHE A 103 -10.25 2.59 -7.01
N CYS A 104 -11.19 1.82 -7.51
CA CYS A 104 -10.94 0.52 -8.10
C CYS A 104 -11.04 0.59 -9.61
N ILE A 105 -10.18 -0.16 -10.29
CA ILE A 105 -10.17 -0.31 -11.75
C ILE A 105 -10.16 -1.78 -12.11
N ALA A 106 -10.87 -2.16 -13.16
CA ALA A 106 -10.89 -3.50 -13.71
C ALA A 106 -11.09 -3.47 -15.23
N PHE A 107 -10.60 -4.49 -15.90
CA PHE A 107 -10.76 -4.67 -17.33
C PHE A 107 -11.47 -5.98 -17.61
N THR A 108 -12.26 -6.01 -18.70
CA THR A 108 -12.88 -7.24 -19.15
C THR A 108 -11.84 -8.17 -19.79
N ARG A 109 -11.92 -9.45 -19.47
CA ARG A 109 -11.05 -10.50 -20.02
C ARG A 109 -11.78 -11.25 -21.12
N LYS A 110 -11.04 -11.71 -22.11
CA LYS A 110 -11.53 -12.66 -23.11
C LYS A 110 -11.87 -14.00 -22.44
N GLN A 111 -13.01 -14.59 -22.77
CA GLN A 111 -13.36 -15.95 -22.32
C GLN A 111 -12.51 -16.97 -23.10
N ASP A 112 -12.22 -18.10 -22.47
CA ASP A 112 -11.30 -19.08 -23.05
C ASP A 112 -11.80 -19.66 -24.38
N ASN A 113 -13.16 -19.79 -24.55
CA ASN A 113 -13.79 -20.30 -25.78
C ASN A 113 -14.25 -19.19 -26.74
N GLN A 114 -13.84 -17.95 -26.52
CA GLN A 114 -14.29 -16.82 -27.34
C GLN A 114 -13.42 -16.65 -28.59
N ASN A 115 -14.03 -16.69 -29.79
CA ASN A 115 -13.34 -16.39 -31.05
C ASN A 115 -13.23 -14.88 -31.31
N LYS A 116 -14.21 -14.08 -30.87
CA LYS A 116 -14.23 -12.63 -31.09
C LYS A 116 -13.05 -11.94 -30.44
N LYS A 117 -12.46 -10.97 -31.15
CA LYS A 117 -11.38 -10.12 -30.62
C LYS A 117 -11.86 -9.16 -29.54
N THR A 118 -13.09 -8.68 -29.63
CA THR A 118 -13.68 -7.69 -28.71
C THR A 118 -14.26 -8.37 -27.48
N CYS A 119 -14.00 -7.80 -26.30
CA CYS A 119 -14.45 -8.28 -24.99
C CYS A 119 -15.28 -7.22 -24.29
N TYR A 120 -16.28 -6.65 -24.97
CA TYR A 120 -17.12 -5.62 -24.39
C TYR A 120 -18.20 -6.20 -23.52
N ALA A 121 -18.37 -5.62 -22.33
CA ALA A 121 -19.47 -5.93 -21.43
C ALA A 121 -20.66 -5.03 -21.72
N GLN A 122 -21.87 -5.56 -21.56
CA GLN A 122 -23.11 -4.78 -21.67
C GLN A 122 -23.26 -3.82 -20.47
N ALA A 123 -23.99 -2.72 -20.64
CA ALA A 123 -24.19 -1.73 -19.59
C ALA A 123 -24.79 -2.35 -18.30
N SER A 124 -25.75 -3.27 -18.43
CA SER A 124 -26.34 -3.99 -17.29
C SER A 124 -25.30 -4.84 -16.52
N GLN A 125 -24.38 -5.49 -17.22
CA GLN A 125 -23.30 -6.25 -16.61
C GLN A 125 -22.31 -5.33 -15.89
N VAL A 126 -21.96 -4.20 -16.50
CA VAL A 126 -21.08 -3.19 -15.89
C VAL A 126 -21.70 -2.64 -14.60
N HIS A 127 -23.00 -2.36 -14.57
CA HIS A 127 -23.70 -1.93 -13.35
C HIS A 127 -23.64 -2.97 -12.25
N ARG A 128 -23.89 -4.25 -12.57
CA ARG A 128 -23.81 -5.35 -11.59
C ARG A 128 -22.38 -5.54 -11.06
N ILE A 129 -21.37 -5.42 -11.92
CA ILE A 129 -19.96 -5.51 -11.52
C ILE A 129 -19.61 -4.36 -10.59
N ARG A 130 -19.97 -3.11 -10.90
CA ARG A 130 -19.73 -1.95 -10.01
C ARG A 130 -20.40 -2.15 -8.66
N ALA A 131 -21.64 -2.58 -8.60
CA ALA A 131 -22.34 -2.85 -7.36
C ALA A 131 -21.59 -3.89 -6.51
N LYS A 132 -21.13 -4.97 -7.13
CA LYS A 132 -20.37 -6.02 -6.44
C LYS A 132 -18.98 -5.54 -5.96
N MET A 133 -18.30 -4.70 -6.76
CA MET A 133 -17.05 -4.07 -6.35
C MET A 133 -17.24 -3.20 -5.11
N VAL A 134 -18.29 -2.37 -5.10
CA VAL A 134 -18.63 -1.49 -3.96
C VAL A 134 -18.90 -2.31 -2.70
N GLU A 135 -19.71 -3.37 -2.82
CA GLU A 135 -20.05 -4.28 -1.72
C GLU A 135 -18.78 -4.89 -1.09
N ILE A 136 -17.92 -5.50 -1.91
CA ILE A 136 -16.70 -6.17 -1.44
C ILE A 136 -15.72 -5.18 -0.78
N ILE A 137 -15.51 -4.02 -1.41
CA ILE A 137 -14.60 -3.00 -0.87
C ILE A 137 -15.13 -2.49 0.48
N THR A 138 -16.42 -2.21 0.57
CA THR A 138 -17.03 -1.74 1.83
C THR A 138 -16.91 -2.79 2.92
N GLU A 139 -17.19 -4.06 2.62
CA GLU A 139 -17.08 -5.15 3.56
C GLU A 139 -15.65 -5.34 4.08
N GLU A 140 -14.65 -5.36 3.18
CA GLU A 140 -13.24 -5.57 3.56
C GLU A 140 -12.66 -4.41 4.38
N VAL A 141 -12.98 -3.17 4.01
CA VAL A 141 -12.40 -1.99 4.66
C VAL A 141 -13.07 -1.70 6.00
N SER A 142 -14.40 -1.86 6.11
CA SER A 142 -15.11 -1.61 7.37
C SER A 142 -14.73 -2.56 8.49
N LYS A 143 -14.21 -3.75 8.17
CA LYS A 143 -13.75 -4.75 9.15
C LYS A 143 -12.28 -4.60 9.56
N CYS A 144 -11.53 -3.70 8.91
CA CYS A 144 -10.10 -3.59 9.09
C CYS A 144 -9.68 -2.25 9.69
N ASP A 145 -8.59 -2.29 10.46
CA ASP A 145 -7.84 -1.13 10.88
C ASP A 145 -6.94 -0.65 9.73
N LEU A 146 -6.46 0.59 9.81
CA LEU A 146 -5.55 1.12 8.79
C LEU A 146 -4.27 0.29 8.67
N ALA A 147 -3.72 -0.17 9.79
CA ALA A 147 -2.51 -0.99 9.84
C ALA A 147 -2.67 -2.34 9.12
N THR A 148 -3.85 -2.97 9.19
CA THR A 148 -4.16 -4.23 8.49
C THR A 148 -4.60 -4.00 7.05
N LEU A 149 -5.18 -2.84 6.75
CA LEU A 149 -5.65 -2.49 5.41
C LEU A 149 -4.47 -2.24 4.46
N VAL A 150 -3.43 -1.51 4.89
CA VAL A 150 -2.28 -1.18 4.03
C VAL A 150 -1.59 -2.42 3.45
N PRO A 151 -1.24 -3.47 4.21
CA PRO A 151 -0.74 -4.74 3.66
C PRO A 151 -1.69 -5.39 2.65
N LYS A 152 -3.00 -5.39 2.91
CA LYS A 152 -4.01 -5.93 1.97
C LYS A 152 -4.02 -5.18 0.63
N LEU A 153 -3.82 -3.85 0.66
CA LEU A 153 -3.70 -3.03 -0.54
C LEU A 153 -2.40 -3.32 -1.31
N CYS A 154 -1.29 -3.55 -0.60
CA CYS A 154 0.00 -3.89 -1.21
C CYS A 154 -0.05 -5.27 -1.89
N MET A 155 -0.71 -6.25 -1.29
CA MET A 155 -0.85 -7.62 -1.78
C MET A 155 -1.97 -7.80 -2.81
N GLU A 156 -2.73 -6.75 -3.13
CA GLU A 156 -3.89 -6.79 -4.06
C GLU A 156 -4.97 -7.82 -3.71
N SER A 157 -5.10 -8.19 -2.44
CA SER A 157 -6.05 -9.21 -1.99
C SER A 157 -7.49 -8.84 -2.32
N ILE A 158 -7.86 -7.55 -2.18
CA ILE A 158 -9.19 -7.03 -2.50
C ILE A 158 -9.49 -7.17 -4.00
N GLY A 159 -8.52 -6.82 -4.86
CA GLY A 159 -8.66 -6.97 -6.31
C GLY A 159 -8.86 -8.42 -6.74
N SER A 160 -8.09 -9.32 -6.14
CA SER A 160 -8.20 -10.77 -6.39
C SER A 160 -9.55 -11.34 -5.95
N ARG A 161 -10.10 -10.89 -4.82
CA ARG A 161 -11.45 -11.27 -4.36
C ARG A 161 -12.51 -10.78 -5.32
N ILE A 162 -12.46 -9.52 -5.75
CA ILE A 162 -13.40 -8.95 -6.73
C ILE A 162 -13.36 -9.76 -8.03
N GLN A 163 -12.17 -10.07 -8.53
CA GLN A 163 -12.00 -10.85 -9.76
C GLN A 163 -12.67 -12.22 -9.66
N LYS A 164 -12.50 -12.94 -8.55
CA LYS A 164 -13.11 -14.25 -8.30
C LYS A 164 -14.65 -14.18 -8.23
N GLU A 165 -15.19 -13.20 -7.52
CA GLU A 165 -16.64 -13.08 -7.34
C GLU A 165 -17.36 -12.59 -8.61
N CYS A 166 -16.72 -11.75 -9.41
CA CYS A 166 -17.30 -11.21 -10.65
C CYS A 166 -17.27 -12.18 -11.84
N ILE A 167 -16.54 -13.30 -11.77
CA ILE A 167 -16.47 -14.30 -12.88
C ILE A 167 -17.87 -14.72 -13.35
N LYS A 168 -18.83 -14.86 -12.44
CA LYS A 168 -20.20 -15.25 -12.75
C LYS A 168 -20.97 -14.22 -13.61
N ILE A 169 -20.55 -12.95 -13.58
CA ILE A 169 -21.17 -11.87 -14.33
C ILE A 169 -20.42 -11.66 -15.65
N TYR A 170 -19.13 -11.42 -15.56
CA TYR A 170 -18.20 -11.29 -16.68
C TYR A 170 -16.76 -11.51 -16.17
N PRO A 171 -15.90 -12.26 -16.87
CA PRO A 171 -14.53 -12.47 -16.45
C PRO A 171 -13.74 -11.16 -16.51
N LEU A 172 -13.04 -10.84 -15.43
CA LEU A 172 -12.23 -9.65 -15.27
C LEU A 172 -10.74 -9.98 -15.24
N GLU A 173 -9.92 -9.03 -15.64
CA GLU A 173 -8.47 -9.06 -15.49
C GLU A 173 -7.97 -7.73 -14.92
N ASN A 174 -6.78 -7.75 -14.34
CA ASN A 174 -6.12 -6.56 -13.80
C ASN A 174 -7.02 -5.74 -12.87
N THR A 175 -7.75 -6.43 -11.98
CA THR A 175 -8.60 -5.80 -10.99
C THR A 175 -7.76 -5.37 -9.80
N LEU A 176 -7.63 -4.06 -9.59
CA LEU A 176 -6.77 -3.51 -8.53
C LEU A 176 -7.30 -2.18 -8.00
N ILE A 177 -6.87 -1.85 -6.80
CA ILE A 177 -7.12 -0.52 -6.23
C ILE A 177 -6.10 0.45 -6.80
N ARG A 178 -6.56 1.34 -7.67
CA ARG A 178 -5.74 2.31 -8.38
C ARG A 178 -5.22 3.41 -7.46
N LYS A 179 -6.11 3.92 -6.59
CA LYS A 179 -5.82 5.07 -5.74
C LYS A 179 -6.56 4.98 -4.42
N VAL A 180 -5.91 5.44 -3.38
CA VAL A 180 -6.51 5.64 -2.06
C VAL A 180 -6.26 7.08 -1.64
N LYS A 181 -7.33 7.79 -1.26
CA LYS A 181 -7.27 9.15 -0.72
C LYS A 181 -7.75 9.14 0.73
N MET A 182 -7.00 9.77 1.62
CA MET A 182 -7.46 10.07 2.97
C MET A 182 -8.41 11.28 2.90
N LEU A 183 -9.66 11.10 3.34
CA LEU A 183 -10.66 12.18 3.42
C LEU A 183 -10.65 12.83 4.80
N LYS A 184 -10.68 12.00 5.86
CA LYS A 184 -10.59 12.44 7.25
C LYS A 184 -9.67 11.50 8.02
N SER A 185 -8.80 12.07 8.84
CA SER A 185 -8.02 11.35 9.84
C SER A 185 -8.56 11.73 11.24
N PRO A 186 -8.67 10.78 12.16
CA PRO A 186 -8.91 11.09 13.56
C PRO A 186 -7.75 11.93 14.11
N LYS A 187 -7.97 12.65 15.20
CA LYS A 187 -6.88 13.28 15.94
C LYS A 187 -6.04 12.18 16.58
N ILE A 188 -4.76 12.17 16.30
CA ILE A 188 -3.81 11.17 16.80
C ILE A 188 -3.04 11.80 17.94
N ASP A 189 -3.04 11.12 19.09
CA ASP A 189 -2.20 11.50 20.20
C ASP A 189 -0.75 11.14 19.91
N SER A 190 0.17 12.08 20.14
CA SER A 190 1.59 11.89 19.89
C SER A 190 2.20 10.70 20.65
N THR A 191 1.68 10.42 21.86
CA THR A 191 2.10 9.28 22.68
C THR A 191 1.79 7.93 22.01
N LYS A 192 0.58 7.75 21.48
CA LYS A 192 0.17 6.54 20.74
C LYS A 192 0.98 6.37 19.44
N LEU A 193 1.30 7.47 18.78
CA LEU A 193 2.14 7.45 17.59
C LEU A 193 3.55 6.94 17.91
N MET A 194 4.14 7.41 19.01
CA MET A 194 5.45 6.96 19.45
C MET A 194 5.46 5.49 19.86
N GLU A 195 4.42 5.01 20.53
CA GLU A 195 4.28 3.59 20.90
C GLU A 195 4.24 2.69 19.67
N GLN A 196 3.46 3.04 18.64
CA GLN A 196 3.38 2.29 17.39
C GLN A 196 4.75 2.19 16.68
N HIS A 197 5.55 3.25 16.72
CA HIS A 197 6.90 3.24 16.15
C HIS A 197 7.92 2.53 17.03
N ALA A 198 7.78 2.55 18.36
CA ALA A 198 8.64 1.84 19.29
C ALA A 198 8.51 0.32 19.18
N ASP A 199 7.30 -0.20 18.94
CA ASP A 199 7.05 -1.64 18.77
C ASP A 199 7.70 -2.21 17.51
N VAL A 200 7.84 -1.41 16.47
CA VAL A 200 8.52 -1.82 15.22
C VAL A 200 10.03 -1.99 15.49
N VAL A 201 10.63 -1.08 16.23
CA VAL A 201 12.07 -1.17 16.58
C VAL A 201 12.35 -2.39 17.45
N LYS A 202 11.51 -2.70 18.43
CA LYS A 202 11.66 -3.86 19.32
C LYS A 202 11.54 -5.20 18.58
N LYS A 203 10.74 -5.29 17.53
CA LYS A 203 10.64 -6.51 16.71
C LYS A 203 11.88 -6.79 15.86
N GLU A 204 12.66 -5.77 15.51
CA GLU A 204 13.90 -5.94 14.75
C GLU A 204 15.09 -6.32 15.64
N GLU A 205 15.09 -5.98 16.93
CA GLU A 205 16.15 -6.38 17.89
C GLU A 205 16.04 -7.82 18.40
N GLY A 206 14.95 -8.52 18.10
CA GLY A 206 14.61 -9.82 18.71
C GLY A 206 15.22 -11.06 18.07
N VAL A 207 16.11 -10.97 17.08
CA VAL A 207 16.77 -12.13 16.47
C VAL A 207 18.29 -12.00 16.63
N LYS A 208 18.78 -12.18 17.84
CA LYS A 208 20.17 -12.58 18.05
C LYS A 208 20.28 -14.06 17.69
N VAL A 209 20.94 -14.32 16.57
CA VAL A 209 21.38 -15.65 16.21
C VAL A 209 22.44 -16.04 17.24
N GLU A 210 22.15 -17.00 18.13
CA GLU A 210 23.18 -17.68 18.93
C GLU A 210 24.04 -18.45 17.94
N GLU A 211 25.27 -17.97 17.76
CA GLU A 211 26.31 -18.74 17.10
C GLU A 211 26.64 -19.93 18.00
N THR A 212 26.14 -21.10 17.65
CA THR A 212 26.60 -22.36 18.21
C THR A 212 28.03 -22.60 17.70
N VAL A 213 29.00 -22.19 18.51
CA VAL A 213 30.40 -22.59 18.33
C VAL A 213 30.46 -24.06 18.67
N THR A 214 30.49 -24.92 17.65
CA THR A 214 30.88 -26.32 17.84
C THR A 214 32.41 -26.37 18.05
N PRO A 215 32.90 -26.89 19.19
CA PRO A 215 34.34 -27.06 19.38
C PRO A 215 34.85 -28.16 18.43
N LEU A 216 35.74 -27.80 17.54
CA LEU A 216 36.52 -28.74 16.76
C LEU A 216 37.39 -29.58 17.73
N ALA A 217 37.01 -30.82 17.92
CA ALA A 217 37.83 -31.80 18.61
C ALA A 217 39.12 -32.03 17.81
N GLY A 218 40.24 -31.55 18.32
CA GLY A 218 41.55 -31.84 17.77
C GLY A 218 41.91 -33.30 18.00
N SER A 219 41.96 -34.07 16.92
CA SER A 219 42.60 -35.38 16.90
C SER A 219 44.11 -35.20 16.63
N GLY A 220 44.88 -35.16 17.70
CA GLY A 220 46.32 -35.35 17.61
C GLY A 220 46.63 -36.84 17.43
N GLY A 221 47.16 -37.19 16.26
CA GLY A 221 47.74 -38.48 15.96
C GLY A 221 49.22 -38.30 15.61
N ARG A 222 50.13 -38.70 16.56
CA ARG A 222 51.50 -38.91 16.26
C ARG A 222 51.63 -40.22 15.47
N LEU A 223 52.43 -40.23 14.44
CA LEU A 223 53.63 -41.01 14.18
C LEU A 223 54.18 -40.59 12.84
#